data_1040b217f7903a642b27bbea8d425bfe
#
_entry.id   1040b217f7903a642b27bbea8d425bfe
#
_cell.length_a   1.000
_cell.length_b   1.000
_cell.length_c   1.000
_cell.angle_alpha   90.00
_cell.angle_beta   90.00
_cell.angle_gamma   90.00
#
_symmetry.space_group_name_H-M   'P 1'
#
loop_
_entity.id
_entity.type
_entity.pdbx_description
1 polymer ?
#
loop_
_entity_poly.entity_id
_entity_poly.type
_entity_poly.pdbx_seq_one_letter_code
_entity_poly.pdbx_strand_id
1 'polypeptide(L)'
;MPYLLLTLAALFWGGNYVVGHVLVQGVDPILMTEARWALTALLLGLLYRRQIAGSRHLLRANAPAVVVLTLCGQVSFPLTLYIGLQTTSALNAAIYMSATPSMVLLINRLFFRDPVSGRNWLGVAFSTLGVMILLFQGNPLHAASLHTFAIGDLWAMGSALSWALYCSLLRLKDRRIPANGFVAVSSLLGALILVPIVIFWLMRHPAQDWA
;
A
#
# COMPACT_ATOMS: atom_id res chain seq x y z
N MET A 1 -5.93 9.82 24.60
CA MET A 1 -5.31 8.60 24.05
C MET A 1 -5.58 8.38 22.55
N PRO A 2 -6.83 8.31 21.99
CA PRO A 2 -7.03 8.00 20.57
C PRO A 2 -6.38 8.98 19.60
N TYR A 3 -6.44 10.28 19.86
CA TYR A 3 -5.81 11.29 19.01
C TYR A 3 -4.29 11.19 18.96
N LEU A 4 -3.63 10.90 20.08
CA LEU A 4 -2.19 10.66 20.12
C LEU A 4 -1.80 9.45 19.27
N LEU A 5 -2.55 8.35 19.36
CA LEU A 5 -2.30 7.15 18.55
C LEU A 5 -2.51 7.43 17.06
N LEU A 6 -3.53 8.20 16.69
CA LEU A 6 -3.76 8.60 15.29
C LEU A 6 -2.63 9.50 14.77
N THR A 7 -2.15 10.45 15.59
CA THR A 7 -1.02 11.31 15.24
C THR A 7 0.25 10.48 15.03
N LEU A 8 0.55 9.55 15.94
CA LEU A 8 1.70 8.66 15.82
C LEU A 8 1.58 7.78 14.58
N ALA A 9 0.40 7.21 14.29
CA ALA A 9 0.17 6.42 13.09
C ALA A 9 0.42 7.24 11.82
N ALA A 10 -0.06 8.48 11.77
CA ALA A 10 0.16 9.38 10.64
C ALA A 10 1.65 9.74 10.47
N LEU A 11 2.36 9.99 11.58
CA LEU A 11 3.81 10.27 11.57
C LEU A 11 4.61 9.05 11.07
N PHE A 12 4.31 7.85 11.56
CA PHE A 12 4.98 6.63 11.08
C PHE A 12 4.65 6.34 9.63
N TRP A 13 3.41 6.60 9.21
CA TRP A 13 3.03 6.40 7.81
C TRP A 13 3.73 7.40 6.89
N GLY A 14 3.71 8.70 7.22
CA GLY A 14 4.47 9.73 6.49
C GLY A 14 5.97 9.45 6.49
N GLY A 15 6.54 9.04 7.64
CA GLY A 15 7.93 8.62 7.77
C GLY A 15 8.30 7.45 6.85
N ASN A 16 7.38 6.51 6.61
CA ASN A 16 7.61 5.40 5.68
C ASN A 16 7.90 5.87 4.23
N TYR A 17 7.28 6.97 3.78
CA TYR A 17 7.57 7.54 2.46
C TYR A 17 8.97 8.15 2.37
N VAL A 18 9.35 8.91 3.41
CA VAL A 18 10.67 9.56 3.46
C VAL A 18 11.77 8.51 3.58
N VAL A 19 11.66 7.62 4.56
CA VAL A 19 12.64 6.54 4.77
C VAL A 19 12.67 5.60 3.56
N GLY A 20 11.51 5.27 3.00
CA GLY A 20 11.39 4.46 1.80
C GLY A 20 12.14 5.08 0.62
N HIS A 21 11.95 6.38 0.38
CA HIS A 21 12.63 7.10 -0.71
C HIS A 21 14.16 7.09 -0.55
N VAL A 22 14.66 7.23 0.68
CA VAL A 22 16.11 7.17 0.95
C VAL A 22 16.64 5.75 0.74
N LEU A 23 15.95 4.75 1.26
CA LEU A 23 16.42 3.35 1.22
C LEU A 23 16.43 2.78 -0.21
N VAL A 24 15.45 3.12 -1.05
CA VAL A 24 15.39 2.60 -2.43
C VAL A 24 16.48 3.17 -3.35
N GLN A 25 17.28 4.13 -2.89
CA GLN A 25 18.47 4.60 -3.61
C GLN A 25 19.63 3.61 -3.48
N GLY A 26 19.65 2.76 -2.44
CA GLY A 26 20.71 1.78 -2.20
C GLY A 26 20.22 0.34 -2.04
N VAL A 27 18.91 0.12 -1.92
CA VAL A 27 18.32 -1.21 -1.74
C VAL A 27 17.22 -1.43 -2.76
N ASP A 28 17.24 -2.60 -3.41
CA ASP A 28 16.19 -2.95 -4.39
C ASP A 28 14.81 -3.01 -3.74
N PRO A 29 13.76 -2.45 -4.37
CA PRO A 29 12.37 -2.45 -3.88
C PRO A 29 11.81 -3.84 -3.53
N ILE A 30 12.22 -4.87 -4.29
CA ILE A 30 11.77 -6.26 -4.05
C ILE A 30 12.34 -6.77 -2.73
N LEU A 31 13.66 -6.60 -2.53
CA LEU A 31 14.34 -7.02 -1.30
C LEU A 31 13.85 -6.24 -0.09
N MET A 32 13.63 -4.93 -0.25
CA MET A 32 13.10 -4.08 0.81
C MET A 32 11.68 -4.49 1.22
N THR A 33 10.83 -4.81 0.25
CA THR A 33 9.46 -5.26 0.51
C THR A 33 9.46 -6.61 1.21
N GLU A 34 10.29 -7.55 0.75
CA GLU A 34 10.41 -8.88 1.37
C GLU A 34 10.93 -8.78 2.80
N ALA A 35 12.06 -8.12 3.02
CA ALA A 35 12.65 -7.97 4.36
C ALA A 35 11.65 -7.36 5.36
N ARG A 36 10.90 -6.36 4.95
CA ARG A 36 9.86 -5.73 5.76
C ARG A 36 8.77 -6.72 6.16
N TRP A 37 8.26 -7.51 5.21
CA TRP A 37 7.17 -8.44 5.51
C TRP A 37 7.66 -9.69 6.23
N ALA A 38 8.86 -10.19 5.95
CA ALA A 38 9.48 -11.29 6.69
C ALA A 38 9.67 -10.91 8.17
N LEU A 39 10.21 -9.71 8.44
CA LEU A 39 10.37 -9.21 9.80
C LEU A 39 9.02 -9.00 10.49
N THR A 40 8.05 -8.41 9.80
CA THR A 40 6.69 -8.18 10.34
C THR A 40 6.00 -9.52 10.64
N ALA A 41 6.10 -10.50 9.75
CA ALA A 41 5.54 -11.84 9.93
C ALA A 41 6.17 -12.56 11.14
N LEU A 42 7.48 -12.46 11.30
CA LEU A 42 8.19 -13.02 12.44
C LEU A 42 7.71 -12.40 13.75
N LEU A 43 7.73 -11.07 13.85
CA LEU A 43 7.35 -10.35 15.07
C LEU A 43 5.88 -10.57 15.43
N LEU A 44 4.97 -10.32 14.49
CA LEU A 44 3.53 -10.47 14.74
C LEU A 44 3.11 -11.93 14.86
N GLY A 45 3.76 -12.83 14.12
CA GLY A 45 3.55 -14.27 14.23
C GLY A 45 3.86 -14.80 15.64
N LEU A 46 4.96 -14.36 16.25
CA LEU A 46 5.33 -14.71 17.62
C LEU A 46 4.38 -14.06 18.65
N LEU A 47 4.09 -12.76 18.51
CA LEU A 47 3.24 -12.02 19.44
C LEU A 47 1.80 -12.52 19.44
N TYR A 48 1.23 -12.81 18.28
CA TYR A 48 -0.18 -13.15 18.12
C TYR A 48 -0.43 -14.64 17.81
N ARG A 49 0.54 -15.52 18.05
CA ARG A 49 0.46 -16.98 17.78
C ARG A 49 -0.82 -17.64 18.34
N ARG A 50 -1.26 -17.24 19.53
CA ARG A 50 -2.49 -17.77 20.15
C ARG A 50 -3.75 -17.33 19.39
N GLN A 51 -3.82 -16.09 18.94
CA GLN A 51 -4.95 -15.58 18.16
C GLN A 51 -5.00 -16.25 16.78
N ILE A 52 -3.86 -16.44 16.13
CA ILE A 52 -3.74 -17.15 14.85
C ILE A 52 -4.23 -18.58 14.98
N ALA A 53 -3.77 -19.29 15.99
CA ALA A 53 -4.20 -20.66 16.25
C ALA A 53 -5.72 -20.78 16.51
N GLY A 54 -6.28 -19.86 17.31
CA GLY A 54 -7.72 -19.83 17.62
C GLY A 54 -8.60 -19.46 16.42
N SER A 55 -8.09 -18.69 15.47
CA SER A 55 -8.83 -18.28 14.26
C SER A 55 -8.48 -19.06 13.00
N ARG A 56 -7.68 -20.12 13.10
CA ARG A 56 -7.18 -20.90 11.96
C ARG A 56 -8.29 -21.42 11.03
N HIS A 57 -9.40 -21.89 11.60
CA HIS A 57 -10.52 -22.38 10.81
C HIS A 57 -11.21 -21.25 10.02
N LEU A 58 -11.36 -20.05 10.61
CA LEU A 58 -11.94 -18.86 9.95
C LEU A 58 -11.02 -18.35 8.84
N LEU A 59 -9.70 -18.32 9.09
CA LEU A 59 -8.70 -17.93 8.10
C LEU A 59 -8.70 -18.86 6.90
N ARG A 60 -8.80 -20.18 7.12
CA ARG A 60 -8.91 -21.17 6.04
C ARG A 60 -10.23 -21.06 5.27
N ALA A 61 -11.34 -20.92 5.96
CA ALA A 61 -12.65 -20.74 5.34
C ALA A 61 -12.73 -19.46 4.51
N ASN A 62 -11.96 -18.44 4.88
CA ASN A 62 -11.90 -17.14 4.21
C ASN A 62 -10.62 -16.96 3.34
N ALA A 63 -9.94 -18.06 3.01
CA ALA A 63 -8.64 -18.04 2.33
C ALA A 63 -8.64 -17.20 1.03
N PRO A 64 -9.63 -17.26 0.13
CA PRO A 64 -9.62 -16.42 -1.08
C PRO A 64 -9.58 -14.94 -0.77
N ALA A 65 -10.38 -14.47 0.19
CA ALA A 65 -10.37 -13.07 0.60
C ALA A 65 -9.03 -12.69 1.25
N VAL A 66 -8.46 -13.56 2.10
CA VAL A 66 -7.15 -13.33 2.72
C VAL A 66 -6.06 -13.19 1.67
N VAL A 67 -6.04 -14.07 0.65
CA VAL A 67 -5.04 -14.03 -0.45
C VAL A 67 -5.20 -12.74 -1.26
N VAL A 68 -6.42 -12.39 -1.69
CA VAL A 68 -6.65 -11.17 -2.48
C VAL A 68 -6.24 -9.93 -1.69
N LEU A 69 -6.61 -9.86 -0.42
CA LEU A 69 -6.21 -8.75 0.46
C LEU A 69 -4.70 -8.69 0.67
N THR A 70 -4.04 -9.85 0.79
CA THR A 70 -2.57 -9.92 0.87
C THR A 70 -1.93 -9.41 -0.41
N LEU A 71 -2.41 -9.83 -1.58
CA LEU A 71 -1.89 -9.36 -2.87
C LEU A 71 -2.02 -7.84 -3.00
N CYS A 72 -3.17 -7.28 -2.67
CA CYS A 72 -3.38 -5.83 -2.76
C CYS A 72 -2.58 -5.07 -1.69
N GLY A 73 -2.66 -5.46 -0.42
CA GLY A 73 -2.16 -4.66 0.70
C GLY A 73 -0.69 -4.91 1.04
N GLN A 74 -0.23 -6.17 0.96
CA GLN A 74 1.14 -6.54 1.38
C GLN A 74 2.10 -6.69 0.21
N VAL A 75 1.63 -7.11 -0.96
CA VAL A 75 2.50 -7.30 -2.12
C VAL A 75 2.47 -6.09 -3.03
N SER A 76 1.34 -5.84 -3.71
CA SER A 76 1.26 -4.82 -4.76
C SER A 76 1.48 -3.41 -4.23
N PHE A 77 0.80 -3.03 -3.14
CA PHE A 77 0.89 -1.68 -2.59
C PHE A 77 2.33 -1.25 -2.26
N PRO A 78 3.09 -1.95 -1.40
CA PRO A 78 4.44 -1.49 -1.05
C PRO A 78 5.43 -1.70 -2.19
N LEU A 79 5.32 -2.76 -2.97
CA LEU A 79 6.22 -3.01 -4.09
C LEU A 79 6.12 -1.90 -5.15
N THR A 80 4.90 -1.55 -5.58
CA THR A 80 4.69 -0.46 -6.54
C THR A 80 5.08 0.90 -5.96
N LEU A 81 4.84 1.13 -4.65
CA LEU A 81 5.28 2.34 -3.97
C LEU A 81 6.81 2.46 -4.02
N TYR A 82 7.54 1.44 -3.63
CA TYR A 82 9.00 1.50 -3.58
C TYR A 82 9.64 1.54 -4.95
N ILE A 83 9.09 0.86 -5.96
CA ILE A 83 9.50 1.04 -7.35
C ILE A 83 9.28 2.50 -7.78
N GLY A 84 8.13 3.08 -7.43
CA GLY A 84 7.83 4.47 -7.73
C GLY A 84 8.83 5.44 -7.10
N LEU A 85 9.16 5.23 -5.83
CA LEU A 85 10.06 6.08 -5.06
C LEU A 85 11.52 6.10 -5.58
N GLN A 86 11.90 5.18 -6.47
CA GLN A 86 13.21 5.24 -7.14
C GLN A 86 13.34 6.45 -8.07
N THR A 87 12.23 6.90 -8.66
CA THR A 87 12.24 7.97 -9.68
C THR A 87 11.24 9.08 -9.41
N THR A 88 10.38 8.96 -8.38
CA THR A 88 9.52 10.06 -7.91
C THR A 88 9.85 10.47 -6.48
N SER A 89 9.43 11.66 -6.07
CA SER A 89 9.66 12.14 -4.72
C SER A 89 8.69 11.52 -3.71
N ALA A 90 9.11 11.46 -2.43
CA ALA A 90 8.23 11.06 -1.33
C ALA A 90 6.98 11.95 -1.23
N LEU A 91 7.12 13.25 -1.55
CA LEU A 91 6.01 14.20 -1.54
C LEU A 91 4.99 13.86 -2.63
N ASN A 92 5.43 13.63 -3.88
CA ASN A 92 4.54 13.24 -4.97
C ASN A 92 3.79 11.94 -4.66
N ALA A 93 4.50 10.92 -4.16
CA ALA A 93 3.88 9.66 -3.77
C ALA A 93 2.80 9.85 -2.68
N ALA A 94 3.05 10.72 -1.68
CA ALA A 94 2.08 11.06 -0.65
C ALA A 94 0.86 11.81 -1.22
N ILE A 95 1.07 12.69 -2.21
CA ILE A 95 -0.01 13.41 -2.91
C ILE A 95 -0.91 12.41 -3.64
N TYR A 96 -0.35 11.47 -4.42
CA TYR A 96 -1.14 10.45 -5.10
C TYR A 96 -1.92 9.59 -4.11
N MET A 97 -1.32 9.25 -2.96
CA MET A 97 -1.99 8.50 -1.92
C MET A 97 -3.18 9.26 -1.31
N SER A 98 -3.16 10.59 -1.29
CA SER A 98 -4.28 11.40 -0.80
C SER A 98 -5.55 11.26 -1.65
N ALA A 99 -5.45 10.77 -2.89
CA ALA A 99 -6.59 10.44 -3.74
C ALA A 99 -7.27 9.10 -3.36
N THR A 100 -6.66 8.28 -2.49
CA THR A 100 -7.19 6.96 -2.09
C THR A 100 -8.64 7.00 -1.61
N PRO A 101 -9.10 7.92 -0.75
CA PRO A 101 -10.50 7.95 -0.32
C PRO A 101 -11.47 8.11 -1.48
N SER A 102 -11.13 8.93 -2.48
CA SER A 102 -11.92 9.10 -3.69
C SER A 102 -11.96 7.83 -4.54
N MET A 103 -10.81 7.15 -4.68
CA MET A 103 -10.73 5.86 -5.37
C MET A 103 -11.56 4.79 -4.66
N VAL A 104 -11.50 4.70 -3.33
CA VAL A 104 -12.31 3.76 -2.52
C VAL A 104 -13.80 4.00 -2.77
N LEU A 105 -14.23 5.26 -2.79
CA LEU A 105 -15.62 5.62 -3.02
C LEU A 105 -16.08 5.20 -4.43
N LEU A 106 -15.26 5.44 -5.44
CA LEU A 106 -15.52 5.02 -6.82
C LEU A 106 -15.58 3.50 -6.96
N ILE A 107 -14.61 2.77 -6.38
CA ILE A 107 -14.58 1.30 -6.38
C ILE A 107 -15.83 0.76 -5.70
N ASN A 108 -16.19 1.29 -4.52
CA ASN A 108 -17.37 0.85 -3.80
C ASN A 108 -18.66 1.11 -4.58
N ARG A 109 -18.74 2.25 -5.29
CA ARG A 109 -19.89 2.55 -6.15
C ARG A 109 -19.98 1.61 -7.35
N LEU A 110 -18.87 1.33 -8.03
CA LEU A 110 -18.83 0.53 -9.25
C LEU A 110 -19.01 -0.97 -8.99
N PHE A 111 -18.28 -1.50 -8.00
CA PHE A 111 -18.28 -2.95 -7.76
C PHE A 111 -19.34 -3.41 -6.75
N PHE A 112 -19.58 -2.60 -5.72
CA PHE A 112 -20.54 -2.96 -4.66
C PHE A 112 -21.87 -2.22 -4.76
N ARG A 113 -21.99 -1.28 -5.71
CA ARG A 113 -23.19 -0.46 -5.92
C ARG A 113 -23.62 0.31 -4.66
N ASP A 114 -22.67 0.64 -3.80
CA ASP A 114 -22.94 1.41 -2.59
C ASP A 114 -23.56 2.77 -2.97
N PRO A 115 -24.59 3.25 -2.24
CA PRO A 115 -25.15 4.56 -2.47
C PRO A 115 -24.14 5.64 -2.10
N VAL A 116 -23.92 6.60 -2.99
CA VAL A 116 -23.00 7.73 -2.77
C VAL A 116 -23.82 9.00 -2.67
N SER A 117 -23.72 9.69 -1.54
CA SER A 117 -24.42 10.97 -1.33
C SER A 117 -23.78 12.09 -2.16
N GLY A 118 -24.58 13.14 -2.47
CA GLY A 118 -24.06 14.32 -3.16
C GLY A 118 -22.89 15.00 -2.42
N ARG A 119 -22.88 14.96 -1.08
CA ARG A 119 -21.77 15.45 -0.25
C ARG A 119 -20.47 14.67 -0.50
N ASN A 120 -20.57 13.37 -0.69
CA ASN A 120 -19.40 12.53 -1.00
C ASN A 120 -18.83 12.87 -2.38
N TRP A 121 -19.68 13.13 -3.38
CA TRP A 121 -19.24 13.59 -4.70
C TRP A 121 -18.55 14.95 -4.65
N LEU A 122 -19.04 15.88 -3.83
CA LEU A 122 -18.35 17.14 -3.58
C LEU A 122 -16.96 16.91 -2.97
N GLY A 123 -16.86 16.00 -1.98
CA GLY A 123 -15.57 15.62 -1.38
C GLY A 123 -14.59 15.04 -2.42
N VAL A 124 -15.06 14.16 -3.31
CA VAL A 124 -14.26 13.65 -4.44
C VAL A 124 -13.79 14.78 -5.35
N ALA A 125 -14.69 15.70 -5.73
CA ALA A 125 -14.35 16.82 -6.59
C ALA A 125 -13.28 17.72 -5.95
N PHE A 126 -13.42 18.09 -4.67
CA PHE A 126 -12.43 18.88 -3.95
C PHE A 126 -11.09 18.16 -3.80
N SER A 127 -11.10 16.86 -3.48
CA SER A 127 -9.88 16.05 -3.40
C SER A 127 -9.16 15.99 -4.74
N THR A 128 -9.90 15.73 -5.83
CA THR A 128 -9.33 15.68 -7.18
C THR A 128 -8.77 17.04 -7.60
N LEU A 129 -9.49 18.12 -7.29
CA LEU A 129 -9.03 19.48 -7.56
C LEU A 129 -7.73 19.78 -6.79
N GLY A 130 -7.67 19.42 -5.50
CA GLY A 130 -6.47 19.57 -4.69
C GLY A 130 -5.25 18.83 -5.26
N VAL A 131 -5.44 17.58 -5.69
CA VAL A 131 -4.38 16.79 -6.34
C VAL A 131 -3.95 17.47 -7.66
N MET A 132 -4.89 17.97 -8.47
CA MET A 132 -4.57 18.67 -9.71
C MET A 132 -3.78 19.97 -9.44
N ILE A 133 -4.20 20.77 -8.46
CA ILE A 133 -3.48 22.01 -8.09
C ILE A 133 -2.04 21.68 -7.70
N LEU A 134 -1.82 20.62 -6.94
CA LEU A 134 -0.47 20.19 -6.54
C LEU A 134 0.35 19.69 -7.74
N LEU A 135 -0.25 18.88 -8.63
CA LEU A 135 0.41 18.39 -9.83
C LEU A 135 0.83 19.50 -10.79
N PHE A 136 -0.03 20.50 -10.94
CA PHE A 136 0.23 21.67 -11.80
C PHE A 136 1.00 22.79 -11.06
N GLN A 137 1.46 22.56 -9.83
CA GLN A 137 2.19 23.54 -9.02
C GLN A 137 1.46 24.90 -8.92
N GLY A 138 0.13 24.86 -8.86
CA GLY A 138 -0.72 26.04 -8.77
C GLY A 138 -0.92 26.80 -10.10
N ASN A 139 -0.30 26.39 -11.19
CA ASN A 139 -0.44 27.04 -12.49
C ASN A 139 -1.01 26.07 -13.54
N PRO A 140 -2.32 26.17 -13.87
CA PRO A 140 -2.96 25.27 -14.85
C PRO A 140 -2.40 25.42 -16.27
N LEU A 141 -1.70 26.52 -16.59
CA LEU A 141 -1.05 26.73 -17.88
C LEU A 141 0.34 26.04 -17.95
N HIS A 142 0.88 25.56 -16.84
CA HIS A 142 2.08 24.70 -16.82
C HIS A 142 1.76 23.26 -17.24
N ALA A 143 0.84 23.04 -18.15
CA ALA A 143 0.69 21.75 -18.83
C ALA A 143 2.01 21.30 -19.51
N ALA A 144 2.95 22.21 -19.75
CA ALA A 144 4.34 21.90 -20.13
C ALA A 144 5.13 21.18 -19.02
N SER A 145 4.71 21.25 -17.75
CA SER A 145 5.34 20.49 -16.65
C SER A 145 4.95 19.00 -16.62
N LEU A 146 4.07 18.55 -17.49
CA LEU A 146 3.87 17.13 -17.77
C LEU A 146 5.16 16.47 -18.32
N HIS A 147 6.12 17.26 -18.79
CA HIS A 147 7.47 16.77 -19.12
C HIS A 147 8.28 16.31 -17.88
N THR A 148 7.85 16.66 -16.67
CA THR A 148 8.47 16.19 -15.42
C THR A 148 7.76 14.98 -14.81
N PHE A 149 6.72 14.45 -15.49
CA PHE A 149 6.02 13.26 -15.04
C PHE A 149 6.93 12.04 -15.21
N ALA A 150 7.43 11.54 -14.09
CA ALA A 150 8.33 10.40 -14.09
C ALA A 150 7.54 9.08 -14.16
N ILE A 151 8.17 8.02 -14.67
CA ILE A 151 7.59 6.68 -14.63
C ILE A 151 7.25 6.25 -13.19
N GLY A 152 7.99 6.75 -12.20
CA GLY A 152 7.73 6.53 -10.79
C GLY A 152 6.38 7.10 -10.30
N ASP A 153 5.87 8.14 -10.95
CA ASP A 153 4.55 8.70 -10.62
C ASP A 153 3.45 7.71 -10.98
N LEU A 154 3.56 6.99 -12.11
CA LEU A 154 2.63 5.92 -12.48
C LEU A 154 2.65 4.77 -11.46
N TRP A 155 3.84 4.38 -11.00
CA TRP A 155 3.98 3.36 -9.98
C TRP A 155 3.37 3.82 -8.64
N ALA A 156 3.59 5.06 -8.25
CA ALA A 156 3.01 5.64 -7.03
C ALA A 156 1.47 5.74 -7.13
N MET A 157 0.92 6.10 -8.28
CA MET A 157 -0.53 6.05 -8.54
C MET A 157 -1.06 4.60 -8.48
N GLY A 158 -0.31 3.65 -9.05
CA GLY A 158 -0.61 2.21 -8.95
C GLY A 158 -0.65 1.73 -7.50
N SER A 159 0.25 2.24 -6.64
CA SER A 159 0.22 1.92 -5.21
C SER A 159 -1.03 2.48 -4.53
N ALA A 160 -1.43 3.71 -4.83
CA ALA A 160 -2.66 4.31 -4.30
C ALA A 160 -3.91 3.52 -4.72
N LEU A 161 -3.96 3.06 -5.97
CA LEU A 161 -5.05 2.21 -6.46
C LEU A 161 -5.06 0.85 -5.75
N SER A 162 -3.89 0.23 -5.58
CA SER A 162 -3.76 -1.07 -4.89
C SER A 162 -4.24 -0.96 -3.44
N TRP A 163 -3.87 0.12 -2.75
CA TRP A 163 -4.36 0.41 -1.40
C TRP A 163 -5.86 0.68 -1.36
N ALA A 164 -6.41 1.40 -2.34
CA ALA A 164 -7.84 1.64 -2.46
C ALA A 164 -8.63 0.34 -2.67
N LEU A 165 -8.11 -0.57 -3.49
CA LEU A 165 -8.66 -1.92 -3.67
C LEU A 165 -8.63 -2.70 -2.35
N TYR A 166 -7.48 -2.71 -1.66
CA TYR A 166 -7.37 -3.34 -0.34
C TYR A 166 -8.43 -2.82 0.64
N CYS A 167 -8.56 -1.49 0.77
CA CYS A 167 -9.55 -0.87 1.66
C CYS A 167 -11.00 -1.25 1.29
N SER A 168 -11.33 -1.23 -0.01
CA SER A 168 -12.67 -1.58 -0.49
C SER A 168 -12.99 -3.06 -0.30
N LEU A 169 -12.02 -3.94 -0.57
CA LEU A 169 -12.18 -5.40 -0.47
C LEU A 169 -12.08 -5.90 0.99
N LEU A 170 -11.60 -5.08 1.93
CA LEU A 170 -11.48 -5.47 3.34
C LEU A 170 -12.84 -5.90 3.95
N ARG A 171 -13.96 -5.45 3.37
CA ARG A 171 -15.31 -5.89 3.73
C ARG A 171 -15.56 -7.39 3.49
N LEU A 172 -14.79 -8.03 2.60
CA LEU A 172 -14.87 -9.46 2.30
C LEU A 172 -14.28 -10.33 3.42
N LYS A 173 -13.43 -9.73 4.26
CA LYS A 173 -12.84 -10.43 5.40
C LYS A 173 -13.91 -10.73 6.46
N ASP A 174 -14.00 -11.97 6.93
CA ASP A 174 -14.86 -12.33 8.06
C ASP A 174 -14.53 -11.47 9.29
N ARG A 175 -15.55 -10.79 9.83
CA ARG A 175 -15.41 -9.88 10.98
C ARG A 175 -14.95 -10.58 12.25
N ARG A 176 -15.14 -11.89 12.36
CA ARG A 176 -14.69 -12.72 13.49
C ARG A 176 -13.18 -12.95 13.51
N ILE A 177 -12.49 -12.74 12.38
CA ILE A 177 -11.03 -12.84 12.32
C ILE A 177 -10.44 -11.61 13.02
N PRO A 178 -9.68 -11.78 14.13
CA PRO A 178 -9.05 -10.69 14.84
C PRO A 178 -8.08 -9.91 13.92
N ALA A 179 -8.10 -8.58 13.99
CA ALA A 179 -7.30 -7.73 13.11
C ALA A 179 -5.79 -8.06 13.19
N ASN A 180 -5.25 -8.24 14.41
CA ASN A 180 -3.84 -8.54 14.60
C ASN A 180 -3.44 -9.91 14.02
N GLY A 181 -4.29 -10.93 14.21
CA GLY A 181 -4.11 -12.25 13.62
C GLY A 181 -4.16 -12.21 12.08
N PHE A 182 -5.08 -11.40 11.53
CA PHE A 182 -5.17 -11.19 10.08
C PHE A 182 -3.89 -10.54 9.54
N VAL A 183 -3.42 -9.44 10.14
CA VAL A 183 -2.20 -8.75 9.70
C VAL A 183 -0.99 -9.67 9.79
N ALA A 184 -0.84 -10.45 10.86
CA ALA A 184 0.25 -11.41 11.01
C ALA A 184 0.25 -12.47 9.89
N VAL A 185 -0.92 -13.05 9.59
CA VAL A 185 -1.05 -14.08 8.54
C VAL A 185 -0.87 -13.48 7.15
N SER A 186 -1.45 -12.30 6.88
CA SER A 186 -1.27 -11.64 5.58
C SER A 186 0.17 -11.19 5.35
N SER A 187 0.90 -10.77 6.39
CA SER A 187 2.34 -10.47 6.29
C SER A 187 3.15 -11.71 5.95
N LEU A 188 2.85 -12.85 6.60
CA LEU A 188 3.50 -14.13 6.29
C LEU A 188 3.22 -14.58 4.86
N LEU A 189 1.96 -14.52 4.43
CA LEU A 189 1.59 -14.87 3.06
C LEU A 189 2.23 -13.91 2.05
N GLY A 190 2.30 -12.62 2.36
CA GLY A 190 2.97 -11.62 1.52
C GLY A 190 4.45 -11.94 1.32
N ALA A 191 5.17 -12.25 2.40
CA ALA A 191 6.54 -12.70 2.33
C ALA A 191 6.66 -13.99 1.52
N LEU A 192 5.85 -15.01 1.78
CA LEU A 192 5.89 -16.26 1.02
C LEU A 192 5.61 -16.08 -0.49
N ILE A 193 4.74 -15.16 -0.86
CA ILE A 193 4.45 -14.84 -2.27
C ILE A 193 5.65 -14.11 -2.91
N LEU A 194 6.36 -13.30 -2.16
CA LEU A 194 7.52 -12.55 -2.66
C LEU A 194 8.78 -13.43 -2.78
N VAL A 195 8.91 -14.49 -2.00
CA VAL A 195 10.08 -15.41 -2.05
C VAL A 195 10.45 -15.83 -3.48
N PRO A 196 9.57 -16.37 -4.32
CA PRO A 196 9.94 -16.75 -5.68
C PRO A 196 10.37 -15.56 -6.53
N ILE A 197 9.83 -14.37 -6.31
CA ILE A 197 10.22 -13.14 -7.00
C ILE A 197 11.63 -12.73 -6.57
N VAL A 198 11.93 -12.81 -5.27
CA VAL A 198 13.27 -12.54 -4.72
C VAL A 198 14.30 -13.53 -5.28
N ILE A 199 13.98 -14.82 -5.27
CA ILE A 199 14.88 -15.86 -5.81
C ILE A 199 15.16 -15.58 -7.30
N PHE A 200 14.13 -15.31 -8.08
CA PHE A 200 14.30 -14.97 -9.50
C PHE A 200 15.15 -13.70 -9.70
N TRP A 201 14.94 -12.69 -8.88
CA TRP A 201 15.73 -11.47 -8.90
C TRP A 201 17.20 -11.73 -8.58
N LEU A 202 17.49 -12.49 -7.50
CA LEU A 202 18.85 -12.87 -7.10
C LEU A 202 19.57 -13.70 -8.19
N MET A 203 18.86 -14.58 -8.88
CA MET A 203 19.44 -15.34 -10.00
C MET A 203 19.82 -14.47 -11.19
N ARG A 204 19.15 -13.33 -11.37
CA ARG A 204 19.41 -12.36 -12.45
C ARG A 204 20.50 -11.35 -12.09
N HIS A 205 20.71 -11.12 -10.78
CA HIS A 205 21.69 -10.17 -10.24
C HIS A 205 22.65 -10.92 -9.30
N PRO A 206 23.49 -11.82 -9.83
CA PRO A 206 24.48 -12.51 -9.00
C PRO A 206 25.43 -11.50 -8.38
N ALA A 207 25.67 -11.67 -7.08
CA ALA A 207 26.40 -10.89 -6.07
C ALA A 207 27.56 -9.95 -6.56
N GLN A 208 27.35 -9.09 -7.52
CA GLN A 208 28.41 -8.25 -8.03
C GLN A 208 28.50 -6.87 -7.38
N ASP A 209 27.45 -6.40 -6.68
CA ASP A 209 27.41 -5.00 -6.23
C ASP A 209 26.81 -4.81 -4.84
N TRP A 210 27.22 -5.64 -3.87
CA TRP A 210 26.84 -5.45 -2.45
C TRP A 210 27.91 -4.67 -1.64
N ALA A 211 28.86 -4.03 -2.32
CA ALA A 211 29.92 -3.22 -1.73
C ALA A 211 29.60 -1.73 -1.79
#